data_b5526ee038432308e11f7b79065ec75f
#
_entry.id   b5526ee038432308e11f7b79065ec75f
#
_cell.length_a   1.000
_cell.length_b   1.000
_cell.length_c   1.000
_cell.angle_alpha   90.00
_cell.angle_beta   90.00
_cell.angle_gamma   90.00
#
_symmetry.space_group_name_H-M   'P 1'
#
loop_
_entity.id
_entity.type
_entity.pdbx_description
1 polymer ?
#
loop_
_entity_poly.entity_id
_entity_poly.type
_entity_poly.pdbx_seq_one_letter_code
_entity_poly.pdbx_strand_id
1 'polypeptide(L)'
;MTTKVRVHIRQIRCEAFAAEADATATMYLASRRMLMPGVRNPHTEAETRAWMRDVVFTRHSVRLAEVDGEIVGVASRDGVWLMNLYVKPGWTGHGIGTQLLRAMLANAASSTPVPRVSTFARNANARRFFENRGFRAVGTGDGSANEEHEPDSRYERSTRDVS
;
A
#
# COMPACT_ATOMS: atom_id res chain seq x y z
N MET A 1 -24.32 11.10 -17.81
CA MET A 1 -24.37 10.75 -16.37
C MET A 1 -23.15 9.91 -16.02
N THR A 2 -22.27 10.44 -15.25
CA THR A 2 -21.16 9.67 -14.68
C THR A 2 -21.70 8.79 -13.56
N THR A 3 -21.78 7.50 -13.79
CA THR A 3 -22.12 6.54 -12.73
C THR A 3 -21.01 6.59 -11.70
N LYS A 4 -21.33 7.02 -10.49
CA LYS A 4 -20.36 7.05 -9.39
C LYS A 4 -19.95 5.61 -9.06
N VAL A 5 -18.71 5.28 -9.34
CA VAL A 5 -18.16 3.96 -9.03
C VAL A 5 -18.14 3.78 -7.52
N ARG A 6 -18.75 2.70 -7.04
CA ARG A 6 -18.78 2.39 -5.62
C ARG A 6 -17.59 1.51 -5.24
N VAL A 7 -16.67 2.08 -4.49
CA VAL A 7 -15.53 1.37 -3.94
C VAL A 7 -15.89 0.83 -2.55
N HIS A 8 -15.65 -0.46 -2.35
CA HIS A 8 -15.85 -1.12 -1.08
C HIS A 8 -14.50 -1.46 -0.45
N ILE A 9 -14.22 -0.89 0.71
CA ILE A 9 -13.02 -1.21 1.49
C ILE A 9 -13.38 -2.28 2.49
N ARG A 10 -12.68 -3.41 2.47
CA ARG A 10 -13.00 -4.58 3.29
C ARG A 10 -11.77 -5.37 3.74
N GLN A 11 -11.98 -6.27 4.67
CA GLN A 11 -10.99 -7.26 5.09
C GLN A 11 -10.92 -8.42 4.10
N ILE A 12 -9.89 -9.24 4.22
CA ILE A 12 -9.74 -10.51 3.50
C ILE A 12 -10.91 -11.43 3.88
N ARG A 13 -11.46 -12.13 2.89
CA ARG A 13 -12.43 -13.19 3.12
C ARG A 13 -11.70 -14.51 3.36
N CYS A 14 -11.86 -15.10 4.55
CA CYS A 14 -11.17 -16.33 4.92
C CYS A 14 -11.49 -17.50 3.98
N GLU A 15 -12.74 -17.61 3.51
CA GLU A 15 -13.19 -18.64 2.56
C GLU A 15 -12.56 -18.52 1.17
N ALA A 16 -12.04 -17.35 0.83
CA ALA A 16 -11.40 -17.07 -0.47
C ALA A 16 -9.94 -16.63 -0.32
N PHE A 17 -9.30 -16.96 0.80
CA PHE A 17 -7.98 -16.47 1.18
C PHE A 17 -6.92 -16.62 0.07
N ALA A 18 -6.75 -17.84 -0.45
CA ALA A 18 -5.73 -18.12 -1.46
C ALA A 18 -6.03 -17.40 -2.80
N ALA A 19 -7.30 -17.39 -3.22
CA ALA A 19 -7.72 -16.72 -4.44
C ALA A 19 -7.55 -15.20 -4.33
N GLU A 20 -7.88 -14.61 -3.19
CA GLU A 20 -7.70 -13.18 -2.96
C GLU A 20 -6.22 -12.78 -2.89
N ALA A 21 -5.39 -13.60 -2.26
CA ALA A 21 -3.94 -13.37 -2.22
C ALA A 21 -3.34 -13.39 -3.62
N ASP A 22 -3.76 -14.33 -4.46
CA ASP A 22 -3.30 -14.44 -5.84
C ASP A 22 -3.75 -13.26 -6.70
N ALA A 23 -5.02 -12.87 -6.61
CA ALA A 23 -5.55 -11.70 -7.32
C ALA A 23 -4.85 -10.41 -6.88
N THR A 24 -4.58 -10.25 -5.59
CA THR A 24 -3.86 -9.11 -5.04
C THR A 24 -2.41 -9.06 -5.53
N ALA A 25 -1.73 -10.21 -5.60
CA ALA A 25 -0.38 -10.29 -6.14
C ALA A 25 -0.32 -9.90 -7.62
N THR A 26 -1.29 -10.32 -8.41
CA THR A 26 -1.40 -9.92 -9.83
C THR A 26 -1.55 -8.41 -9.97
N MET A 27 -2.42 -7.80 -9.19
CA MET A 27 -2.62 -6.36 -9.16
C MET A 27 -1.36 -5.61 -8.69
N TYR A 28 -0.72 -6.09 -7.62
CA TYR A 28 0.52 -5.55 -7.09
C TYR A 28 1.63 -5.52 -8.14
N LEU A 29 1.85 -6.61 -8.85
CA LEU A 29 2.86 -6.72 -9.90
C LEU A 29 2.59 -5.75 -11.05
N ALA A 30 1.34 -5.63 -11.48
CA ALA A 30 0.94 -4.72 -12.54
C ALA A 30 1.14 -3.25 -12.11
N SER A 31 0.74 -2.92 -10.89
CA SER A 31 0.92 -1.57 -10.32
C SER A 31 2.40 -1.20 -10.21
N ARG A 32 3.23 -2.12 -9.75
CA ARG A 32 4.66 -1.90 -9.60
C ARG A 32 5.35 -1.64 -10.95
N ARG A 33 5.01 -2.41 -11.97
CA ARG A 33 5.56 -2.19 -13.34
C ARG A 33 5.18 -0.84 -13.91
N MET A 34 3.96 -0.41 -13.68
CA MET A 34 3.47 0.86 -14.21
C MET A 34 4.03 2.07 -13.48
N LEU A 35 4.08 2.03 -12.14
CA LEU A 35 4.48 3.16 -11.31
C LEU A 35 5.99 3.31 -11.16
N MET A 36 6.71 2.21 -11.25
CA MET A 36 8.16 2.16 -11.02
C MET A 36 8.88 1.30 -12.06
N PRO A 37 8.78 1.65 -13.37
CA PRO A 37 9.36 0.82 -14.42
C PRO A 37 10.90 0.73 -14.36
N GLY A 38 11.55 1.71 -13.73
CA GLY A 38 13.01 1.73 -13.55
C GLY A 38 13.52 1.05 -12.28
N VAL A 39 12.62 0.60 -11.41
CA VAL A 39 13.00 -0.08 -10.17
C VAL A 39 13.02 -1.58 -10.41
N ARG A 40 14.18 -2.19 -10.15
CA ARG A 40 14.33 -3.63 -10.24
C ARG A 40 13.43 -4.34 -9.22
N ASN A 41 12.72 -5.37 -9.67
CA ASN A 41 12.07 -6.31 -8.76
C ASN A 41 13.03 -7.49 -8.54
N PRO A 42 13.58 -7.67 -7.33
CA PRO A 42 14.54 -8.74 -7.06
C PRO A 42 13.88 -10.12 -6.95
N HIS A 43 12.54 -10.19 -6.97
CA HIS A 43 11.76 -11.41 -6.81
C HIS A 43 11.07 -11.83 -8.10
N THR A 44 10.96 -13.16 -8.29
CA THR A 44 10.16 -13.73 -9.37
C THR A 44 8.67 -13.53 -9.09
N GLU A 45 7.85 -13.73 -10.11
CA GLU A 45 6.39 -13.72 -9.97
C GLU A 45 5.92 -14.76 -8.94
N ALA A 46 6.45 -15.98 -8.99
CA ALA A 46 6.12 -17.05 -8.05
C ALA A 46 6.49 -16.67 -6.60
N GLU A 47 7.67 -16.10 -6.39
CA GLU A 47 8.10 -15.61 -5.09
C GLU A 47 7.20 -14.49 -4.57
N THR A 48 6.78 -13.57 -5.42
CA THR A 48 5.86 -12.48 -5.06
C THR A 48 4.50 -13.01 -4.65
N ARG A 49 3.97 -14.02 -5.36
CA ARG A 49 2.69 -14.64 -5.02
C ARG A 49 2.75 -15.37 -3.67
N ALA A 50 3.83 -16.11 -3.43
CA ALA A 50 4.06 -16.76 -2.15
C ALA A 50 4.21 -15.75 -1.00
N TRP A 51 4.93 -14.68 -1.21
CA TRP A 51 5.10 -13.60 -0.22
C TRP A 51 3.76 -12.92 0.10
N MET A 52 2.94 -12.62 -0.89
CA MET A 52 1.62 -12.01 -0.67
C MET A 52 0.75 -12.92 0.20
N ARG A 53 0.71 -14.21 -0.08
CA ARG A 53 -0.09 -15.20 0.65
C ARG A 53 0.47 -15.47 2.06
N ASP A 54 1.78 -15.70 2.18
CA ASP A 54 2.38 -16.27 3.39
C ASP A 54 2.89 -15.20 4.36
N VAL A 55 3.16 -14.00 3.88
CA VAL A 55 3.63 -12.88 4.70
C VAL A 55 2.56 -11.80 4.84
N VAL A 56 2.18 -11.17 3.75
CA VAL A 56 1.26 -10.02 3.80
C VAL A 56 -0.11 -10.43 4.34
N PHE A 57 -0.74 -11.42 3.73
CA PHE A 57 -2.08 -11.85 4.12
C PHE A 57 -2.12 -12.58 5.46
N THR A 58 -1.01 -13.18 5.87
CA THR A 58 -0.94 -13.97 7.12
C THR A 58 -0.50 -13.13 8.32
N ARG A 59 0.43 -12.18 8.13
CA ARG A 59 1.08 -11.46 9.24
C ARG A 59 0.68 -9.99 9.36
N HIS A 60 0.25 -9.35 8.27
CA HIS A 60 -0.11 -7.94 8.30
C HIS A 60 -1.62 -7.76 8.53
N SER A 61 -2.00 -6.59 9.02
CA SER A 61 -3.37 -6.10 8.88
C SER A 61 -3.58 -5.65 7.45
N VAL A 62 -4.56 -6.22 6.76
CA VAL A 62 -4.81 -5.97 5.34
C VAL A 62 -6.19 -5.36 5.13
N ARG A 63 -6.27 -4.38 4.22
CA ARG A 63 -7.53 -3.91 3.65
C ARG A 63 -7.46 -4.00 2.15
N LEU A 64 -8.54 -4.48 1.56
CA LEU A 64 -8.71 -4.58 0.11
C LEU A 64 -9.72 -3.55 -0.36
N ALA A 65 -9.48 -2.99 -1.54
CA ALA A 65 -10.48 -2.18 -2.24
C ALA A 65 -11.08 -3.03 -3.36
N GLU A 66 -12.40 -3.11 -3.38
CA GLU A 66 -13.16 -3.91 -4.34
C GLU A 66 -14.13 -3.03 -5.12
N VAL A 67 -14.21 -3.24 -6.42
CA VAL A 67 -15.20 -2.63 -7.31
C VAL A 67 -15.80 -3.74 -8.15
N ASP A 68 -17.12 -3.91 -8.09
CA ASP A 68 -17.87 -4.91 -8.85
C ASP A 68 -17.26 -6.33 -8.77
N GLY A 69 -16.83 -6.73 -7.57
CA GLY A 69 -16.25 -8.04 -7.33
C GLY A 69 -14.75 -8.16 -7.67
N GLU A 70 -14.15 -7.12 -8.22
CA GLU A 70 -12.71 -7.09 -8.56
C GLU A 70 -11.89 -6.38 -7.49
N ILE A 71 -10.76 -6.97 -7.10
CA ILE A 71 -9.79 -6.34 -6.21
C ILE A 71 -8.98 -5.32 -7.01
N VAL A 72 -9.12 -4.05 -6.66
CA VAL A 72 -8.48 -2.92 -7.35
C VAL A 72 -7.47 -2.17 -6.48
N GLY A 73 -7.31 -2.56 -5.24
CA GLY A 73 -6.33 -1.95 -4.35
C GLY A 73 -6.07 -2.77 -3.11
N VAL A 74 -4.93 -2.53 -2.49
CA VAL A 74 -4.51 -3.17 -1.25
C VAL A 74 -3.74 -2.19 -0.38
N ALA A 75 -3.99 -2.24 0.91
CA ALA A 75 -3.13 -1.65 1.92
C ALA A 75 -2.82 -2.69 2.99
N SER A 76 -1.60 -2.69 3.49
CA SER A 76 -1.21 -3.54 4.59
C SER A 76 -0.35 -2.80 5.59
N ARG A 77 -0.45 -3.22 6.83
CA ARG A 77 0.26 -2.62 7.96
C ARG A 77 0.85 -3.70 8.85
N ASP A 78 2.09 -3.50 9.26
CA ASP A 78 2.76 -4.31 10.27
C ASP A 78 3.21 -3.39 11.41
N GLY A 79 2.55 -3.49 12.55
CA GLY A 79 2.78 -2.56 13.67
C GLY A 79 2.53 -1.11 13.26
N VAL A 80 3.55 -0.27 13.39
CA VAL A 80 3.49 1.16 13.02
C VAL A 80 3.75 1.41 11.53
N TRP A 81 4.24 0.39 10.83
CA TRP A 81 4.67 0.52 9.45
C TRP A 81 3.53 0.23 8.47
N LEU A 82 3.22 1.20 7.63
CA LEU A 82 2.45 0.97 6.43
C LEU A 82 3.38 0.29 5.43
N MET A 83 3.13 -0.99 5.16
CA MET A 83 4.01 -1.83 4.36
C MET A 83 3.68 -1.79 2.87
N ASN A 84 2.39 -1.77 2.55
CA ASN A 84 1.91 -1.76 1.17
C ASN A 84 0.74 -0.80 1.01
N LEU A 85 0.73 -0.07 -0.09
CA LEU A 85 -0.41 0.73 -0.54
C LEU A 85 -0.33 0.79 -2.08
N TYR A 86 -1.14 -0.02 -2.74
CA TYR A 86 -1.15 -0.13 -4.19
C TYR A 86 -2.56 -0.06 -4.74
N VAL A 87 -2.71 0.61 -5.86
CA VAL A 87 -3.97 0.71 -6.60
C VAL A 87 -3.72 0.17 -8.02
N LYS A 88 -4.66 -0.61 -8.51
CA LYS A 88 -4.58 -1.22 -9.84
C LYS A 88 -4.43 -0.15 -10.93
N PRO A 89 -3.56 -0.37 -11.95
CA PRO A 89 -3.50 0.49 -13.12
C PRO A 89 -4.90 0.69 -13.75
N GLY A 90 -5.22 1.93 -14.09
CA GLY A 90 -6.56 2.30 -14.57
C GLY A 90 -7.53 2.74 -13.47
N TRP A 91 -7.23 2.45 -12.20
CA TRP A 91 -8.05 2.86 -11.05
C TRP A 91 -7.40 3.97 -10.22
N THR A 92 -6.23 4.43 -10.60
CA THR A 92 -5.57 5.58 -9.96
C THR A 92 -6.33 6.88 -10.23
N GLY A 93 -6.28 7.83 -9.31
CA GLY A 93 -6.99 9.10 -9.45
C GLY A 93 -8.48 9.04 -9.08
N HIS A 94 -8.96 7.94 -8.48
CA HIS A 94 -10.35 7.76 -8.05
C HIS A 94 -10.53 7.82 -6.52
N GLY A 95 -9.51 8.22 -5.79
CA GLY A 95 -9.56 8.32 -4.33
C GLY A 95 -9.44 6.99 -3.58
N ILE A 96 -9.13 5.89 -4.27
CA ILE A 96 -9.01 4.55 -3.66
C ILE A 96 -7.85 4.50 -2.67
N GLY A 97 -6.69 5.03 -3.04
CA GLY A 97 -5.53 5.10 -2.13
C GLY A 97 -5.84 5.86 -0.85
N THR A 98 -6.58 6.96 -0.95
CA THR A 98 -7.00 7.75 0.22
C THR A 98 -7.93 6.95 1.13
N GLN A 99 -8.90 6.24 0.56
CA GLN A 99 -9.83 5.40 1.34
C GLN A 99 -9.11 4.25 2.03
N LEU A 100 -8.17 3.58 1.34
CA LEU A 100 -7.33 2.53 1.92
C LEU A 100 -6.47 3.07 3.07
N LEU A 101 -5.82 4.20 2.87
CA LEU A 101 -5.00 4.83 3.92
C LEU A 101 -5.84 5.18 5.15
N ARG A 102 -7.01 5.77 4.97
CA ARG A 102 -7.94 6.07 6.07
C ARG A 102 -8.32 4.83 6.86
N ALA A 103 -8.61 3.72 6.16
CA ALA A 103 -8.94 2.45 6.80
C ALA A 103 -7.77 1.91 7.64
N MET A 104 -6.54 2.06 7.16
CA MET A 104 -5.34 1.65 7.91
C MET A 104 -5.09 2.53 9.14
N LEU A 105 -5.42 3.82 9.08
CA LEU A 105 -5.20 4.76 10.17
C LEU A 105 -6.34 4.75 11.20
N ALA A 106 -7.56 4.39 10.81
CA ALA A 106 -8.75 4.45 11.65
C ALA A 106 -8.68 3.57 12.91
N ASN A 107 -7.93 2.46 12.86
CA ASN A 107 -7.76 1.53 13.98
C ASN A 107 -6.53 1.84 14.84
N ALA A 108 -5.86 2.96 14.60
CA ALA A 108 -4.78 3.41 15.45
C ALA A 108 -5.38 3.96 16.76
N ALA A 109 -5.27 3.21 17.85
CA ALA A 109 -5.62 3.73 19.17
C ALA A 109 -4.76 4.96 19.48
N SER A 110 -5.32 5.94 20.21
CA SER A 110 -4.64 7.20 20.56
C SER A 110 -3.31 7.02 21.32
N SER A 111 -3.02 5.80 21.77
CA SER A 111 -1.77 5.41 22.44
C SER A 111 -0.79 4.71 21.52
N THR A 112 -1.13 4.51 20.23
CA THR A 112 -0.21 3.86 19.29
C THR A 112 0.88 4.82 18.82
N PRO A 113 2.12 4.30 18.62
CA PRO A 113 3.19 5.09 18.01
C PRO A 113 2.78 5.64 16.64
N VAL A 114 3.43 6.72 16.26
CA VAL A 114 3.18 7.45 15.00
C VAL A 114 3.28 6.50 13.80
N PRO A 115 2.28 6.50 12.89
CA PRO A 115 2.35 5.74 11.65
C PRO A 115 3.55 6.14 10.80
N ARG A 116 4.22 5.15 10.22
CA ARG A 116 5.42 5.32 9.40
C ARG A 116 5.25 4.66 8.04
N VAL A 117 5.91 5.24 7.05
CA VAL A 117 5.99 4.67 5.70
C VAL A 117 7.35 4.98 5.09
N SER A 118 7.84 4.05 4.28
CA SER A 118 9.01 4.25 3.43
C SER A 118 8.59 4.18 1.97
N THR A 119 9.08 5.10 1.15
CA THR A 119 8.87 5.13 -0.30
C THR A 119 10.20 5.25 -1.01
N PHE A 120 10.30 4.73 -2.24
CA PHE A 120 11.47 5.00 -3.05
C PHE A 120 11.56 6.49 -3.38
N ALA A 121 12.76 7.05 -3.30
CA ALA A 121 12.99 8.48 -3.53
C ALA A 121 12.54 8.92 -4.93
N ARG A 122 12.66 8.03 -5.93
CA ARG A 122 12.21 8.31 -7.31
C ARG A 122 10.69 8.25 -7.50
N ASN A 123 9.95 7.68 -6.55
CA ASN A 123 8.49 7.63 -6.63
C ASN A 123 7.86 8.94 -6.15
N ALA A 124 7.92 9.96 -7.00
CA ALA A 124 7.42 11.30 -6.70
C ALA A 124 5.91 11.31 -6.40
N ASN A 125 5.13 10.44 -7.05
CA ASN A 125 3.69 10.33 -6.83
C ASN A 125 3.37 9.83 -5.42
N ALA A 126 4.07 8.81 -4.94
CA ALA A 126 3.91 8.30 -3.58
C ALA A 126 4.33 9.34 -2.55
N ARG A 127 5.46 10.03 -2.76
CA ARG A 127 5.93 11.08 -1.84
C ARG A 127 4.89 12.19 -1.71
N ARG A 128 4.38 12.73 -2.81
CA ARG A 128 3.32 13.75 -2.79
C ARG A 128 2.04 13.25 -2.14
N PHE A 129 1.67 12.00 -2.41
CA PHE A 129 0.49 11.39 -1.81
C PHE A 129 0.55 11.42 -0.28
N PHE A 130 1.67 11.00 0.30
CA PHE A 130 1.84 10.99 1.75
C PHE A 130 2.03 12.38 2.34
N GLU A 131 2.81 13.24 1.70
CA GLU A 131 3.01 14.63 2.14
C GLU A 131 1.70 15.41 2.19
N ASN A 132 0.83 15.22 1.20
CA ASN A 132 -0.50 15.86 1.16
C ASN A 132 -1.46 15.33 2.23
N ARG A 133 -1.11 14.24 2.92
CA ARG A 133 -1.95 13.58 3.93
C ARG A 133 -1.34 13.60 5.33
N GLY A 134 -0.47 14.57 5.58
CA GLY A 134 0.08 14.83 6.90
C GLY A 134 1.32 14.02 7.28
N PHE A 135 1.92 13.31 6.34
CA PHE A 135 3.20 12.64 6.56
C PHE A 135 4.34 13.63 6.32
N ARG A 136 5.36 13.58 7.18
CA ARG A 136 6.55 14.42 7.09
C ARG A 136 7.78 13.56 6.88
N ALA A 137 8.66 13.99 5.98
CA ALA A 137 9.96 13.33 5.77
C ALA A 137 10.82 13.43 7.03
N VAL A 138 11.29 12.29 7.51
CA VAL A 138 12.11 12.19 8.73
C VAL A 138 13.48 11.58 8.49
N GLY A 139 13.73 11.07 7.30
CA GLY A 139 15.02 10.51 6.94
C GLY A 139 15.06 9.97 5.52
N THR A 140 16.27 9.70 5.07
CA THR A 140 16.52 9.11 3.75
C THR A 140 17.50 7.96 3.89
N GLY A 141 17.41 6.98 2.99
CA GLY A 141 18.38 5.90 2.83
C GLY A 141 19.01 5.93 1.45
N ASP A 142 20.20 5.38 1.32
CA ASP A 142 20.94 5.31 0.04
C ASP A 142 20.61 4.06 -0.80
N GLY A 143 19.72 3.20 -0.29
CA GLY A 143 19.34 1.95 -0.91
C GLY A 143 20.12 0.72 -0.44
N SER A 144 21.15 0.90 0.41
CA SER A 144 21.95 -0.22 0.90
C SER A 144 21.20 -1.17 1.84
N ALA A 145 20.11 -0.67 2.45
CA ALA A 145 19.29 -1.44 3.40
C ALA A 145 18.06 -2.11 2.77
N ASN A 146 17.77 -1.89 1.49
CA ASN A 146 16.65 -2.54 0.81
C ASN A 146 17.12 -3.43 -0.34
N GLU A 147 16.28 -4.40 -0.69
CA GLU A 147 16.60 -5.42 -1.70
C GLU A 147 16.71 -4.85 -3.11
N GLU A 148 16.02 -3.77 -3.41
CA GLU A 148 16.01 -3.08 -4.69
C GLU A 148 17.25 -2.23 -4.91
N HIS A 149 18.02 -1.95 -3.85
CA HIS A 149 19.16 -1.03 -3.85
C HIS A 149 18.80 0.35 -4.39
N GLU A 150 17.59 0.81 -4.06
CA GLU A 150 17.08 2.12 -4.46
C GLU A 150 17.03 3.07 -3.25
N PRO A 151 17.48 4.33 -3.43
CA PRO A 151 17.30 5.33 -2.39
C PRO A 151 15.85 5.46 -1.95
N ASP A 152 15.63 5.60 -0.66
CA ASP A 152 14.30 5.71 -0.06
C ASP A 152 14.14 6.96 0.80
N SER A 153 12.90 7.34 1.00
CA SER A 153 12.51 8.41 1.91
C SER A 153 11.56 7.85 2.96
N ARG A 154 11.83 8.15 4.22
CA ARG A 154 11.01 7.72 5.35
C ARG A 154 10.15 8.86 5.85
N TYR A 155 8.91 8.55 6.15
CA TYR A 155 7.90 9.52 6.57
C TYR A 155 7.24 9.07 7.88
N GLU A 156 6.85 10.04 8.68
CA GLU A 156 6.00 9.85 9.86
C GLU A 156 4.80 10.78 9.78
N ARG A 157 3.64 10.29 10.23
CA ARG A 157 2.44 11.10 10.35
C ARG A 157 2.25 11.54 11.79
N SER A 158 2.25 12.84 12.03
CA SER A 158 1.97 13.38 13.36
C SER A 158 0.49 13.20 13.72
N THR A 159 0.22 12.69 14.92
CA THR A 159 -1.14 12.56 15.45
C THR A 159 -1.76 13.91 15.86
N ARG A 160 -0.99 15.01 15.83
CA ARG A 160 -1.44 16.33 16.23
C ARG A 160 -2.12 17.13 15.12
N ASP A 161 -2.08 16.65 13.89
CA ASP A 161 -2.64 17.34 12.73
C ASP A 161 -3.99 16.74 12.26
N VAL A 162 -4.82 16.31 13.20
CA VAL A 162 -6.21 15.97 12.93
C VAL A 162 -7.06 17.18 13.35
N SER A 163 -7.07 18.18 12.49
CA SER A 163 -8.08 19.21 12.55
C SER A 163 -9.07 19.03 11.41
#